data_e569b6fa1cb74820aa8d46697ca028c9
#
_entry.id   e569b6fa1cb74820aa8d46697ca028c9
#
_cell.length_a   1.000
_cell.length_b   1.000
_cell.length_c   1.000
_cell.angle_alpha   90.00
_cell.angle_beta   90.00
_cell.angle_gamma   90.00
#
_symmetry.space_group_name_H-M   'P 1'
#
loop_
_entity.id
_entity.type
_entity.pdbx_description
1 polymer ?
#
loop_
_entity_poly.entity_id
_entity_poly.type
_entity_poly.pdbx_seq_one_letter_code
_entity_poly.pdbx_strand_id
1 'polypeptide(L)'
;MKFTKKVLKNGLRVIIVPMKDNPTVTVLVLVEAGSKYEEKRINGISHFLEHMCFKGTTKRPKTIDVSKELDALGSQYNAFTGQEYTGYYAKSSAKHFVQIFDIISDIYLNGTFPAKEVEKEKGVIVEEINMYEDLPHRHVQELIMKLLYGDQPAGWGIAGEKTNIVKFNRDDLVKYKSEHYLPEATVIIIAGHVNEKDAMREVKKAFANIPRGKKSGKAKVQEKQSKPEALVKFKKTDQTHLVLAVRTYALKSKKNAALSVLGAILGGGMSSRLFQRLREEMGVGYYVRAMNDASIDHGFFEISAGVDNKRINEVIQAVIAECNALKISLVEKAEMEKAKD
;
A
#
# COMPACT_ATOMS: atom_id res chain seq x y z
N MET A 1 7.46 21.70 -8.78
CA MET A 1 8.54 21.22 -7.89
C MET A 1 9.66 20.69 -8.78
N LYS A 2 10.94 21.10 -8.54
CA LYS A 2 12.09 20.58 -9.30
C LYS A 2 12.64 19.34 -8.59
N PHE A 3 12.94 18.29 -9.34
CA PHE A 3 13.55 17.06 -8.82
C PHE A 3 14.63 16.56 -9.79
N THR A 4 15.57 15.82 -9.26
CA THR A 4 16.61 15.12 -10.04
C THR A 4 16.33 13.62 -10.02
N LYS A 5 16.35 13.00 -11.20
CA LYS A 5 16.28 11.53 -11.35
C LYS A 5 17.60 11.02 -11.93
N LYS A 6 18.24 10.10 -11.25
CA LYS A 6 19.48 9.44 -11.69
C LYS A 6 19.33 7.93 -11.65
N VAL A 7 20.07 7.24 -12.51
CA VAL A 7 20.17 5.79 -12.52
C VAL A 7 21.64 5.42 -12.33
N LEU A 8 21.95 4.62 -11.32
CA LEU A 8 23.31 4.14 -11.08
C LEU A 8 23.69 3.06 -12.11
N LYS A 9 24.99 2.75 -12.20
CA LYS A 9 25.50 1.71 -13.12
C LYS A 9 24.86 0.33 -12.90
N ASN A 10 24.46 0.01 -11.66
CA ASN A 10 23.76 -1.24 -11.33
C ASN A 10 22.25 -1.22 -11.57
N GLY A 11 21.68 -0.15 -12.13
CA GLY A 11 20.25 -0.02 -12.44
C GLY A 11 19.41 0.63 -11.34
N LEU A 12 19.96 0.89 -10.13
CA LEU A 12 19.26 1.56 -9.05
C LEU A 12 18.80 2.96 -9.46
N ARG A 13 17.56 3.26 -9.24
CA ARG A 13 16.94 4.57 -9.50
C ARG A 13 17.00 5.43 -8.24
N VAL A 14 17.37 6.70 -8.41
CA VAL A 14 17.43 7.69 -7.33
C VAL A 14 16.65 8.91 -7.73
N ILE A 15 15.75 9.36 -6.86
CA ILE A 15 14.99 10.59 -7.01
C ILE A 15 15.33 11.50 -5.83
N ILE A 16 15.80 12.72 -6.11
CA ILE A 16 16.12 13.70 -5.09
C ILE A 16 15.25 14.94 -5.34
N VAL A 17 14.56 15.37 -4.30
CA VAL A 17 13.64 16.53 -4.30
C VAL A 17 14.14 17.54 -3.25
N PRO A 18 15.07 18.45 -3.60
CA PRO A 18 15.55 19.46 -2.67
C PRO A 18 14.46 20.48 -2.35
N MET A 19 14.21 20.69 -1.06
CA MET A 19 13.20 21.64 -0.53
C MET A 19 13.88 22.53 0.50
N LYS A 20 14.39 23.70 0.07
CA LYS A 20 15.23 24.57 0.91
C LYS A 20 14.52 25.14 2.15
N ASP A 21 13.23 25.39 2.02
CA ASP A 21 12.42 26.01 3.07
C ASP A 21 11.82 24.99 4.06
N ASN A 22 12.08 23.69 3.86
CA ASN A 22 11.59 22.62 4.72
C ASN A 22 12.67 22.22 5.74
N PRO A 23 12.45 22.33 7.06
CA PRO A 23 13.47 21.97 8.06
C PRO A 23 13.71 20.46 8.19
N THR A 24 12.93 19.64 7.49
CA THR A 24 13.01 18.17 7.57
C THR A 24 13.51 17.54 6.29
N VAL A 25 13.93 16.28 6.39
CA VAL A 25 14.24 15.41 5.25
C VAL A 25 13.61 14.05 5.45
N THR A 26 13.10 13.48 4.37
CA THR A 26 12.57 12.12 4.30
C THR A 26 13.46 11.27 3.40
N VAL A 27 13.82 10.10 3.88
CA VAL A 27 14.46 9.03 3.11
C VAL A 27 13.47 7.90 2.95
N LEU A 28 13.19 7.47 1.73
CA LEU A 28 12.34 6.33 1.39
C LEU A 28 13.09 5.40 0.45
N VAL A 29 13.21 4.13 0.81
CA VAL A 29 13.66 3.06 -0.08
C VAL A 29 12.44 2.24 -0.46
N LEU A 30 12.12 2.22 -1.75
CA LEU A 30 10.97 1.52 -2.32
C LEU A 30 11.47 0.39 -3.20
N VAL A 31 10.90 -0.80 -3.02
CA VAL A 31 11.22 -1.98 -3.84
C VAL A 31 9.98 -2.51 -4.52
N GLU A 32 10.10 -2.93 -5.75
CA GLU A 32 9.05 -3.56 -6.55
C GLU A 32 8.93 -5.04 -6.15
N ALA A 33 8.39 -5.26 -4.94
CA ALA A 33 8.08 -6.53 -4.31
C ALA A 33 6.83 -6.34 -3.44
N GLY A 34 5.93 -7.30 -3.43
CA GLY A 34 4.66 -7.26 -2.73
C GLY A 34 3.83 -8.49 -3.08
N SER A 35 2.59 -8.58 -2.58
CA SER A 35 1.79 -9.82 -2.72
C SER A 35 1.53 -10.26 -4.17
N LYS A 36 1.60 -9.36 -5.15
CA LYS A 36 1.47 -9.71 -6.58
C LYS A 36 2.71 -10.36 -7.19
N TYR A 37 3.84 -10.36 -6.48
CA TYR A 37 5.07 -11.04 -6.90
C TYR A 37 5.22 -12.41 -6.25
N GLU A 38 4.24 -12.83 -5.46
CA GLU A 38 4.25 -14.08 -4.71
C GLU A 38 3.55 -15.21 -5.46
N GLU A 39 3.98 -16.43 -5.19
CA GLU A 39 3.22 -17.63 -5.50
C GLU A 39 2.29 -17.98 -4.33
N LYS A 40 1.22 -18.73 -4.58
CA LYS A 40 0.20 -19.08 -3.57
C LYS A 40 0.81 -19.67 -2.29
N ARG A 41 1.80 -20.56 -2.43
CA ARG A 41 2.46 -21.24 -1.30
C ARG A 41 3.30 -20.32 -0.41
N ILE A 42 3.69 -19.15 -0.93
CA ILE A 42 4.49 -18.16 -0.19
C ILE A 42 3.75 -16.83 -0.02
N ASN A 43 2.43 -16.81 -0.26
CA ASN A 43 1.65 -15.59 -0.07
C ASN A 43 1.74 -15.11 1.39
N GLY A 44 2.10 -13.84 1.55
CA GLY A 44 2.39 -13.17 2.81
C GLY A 44 3.89 -12.98 3.08
N ILE A 45 4.78 -13.54 2.26
CA ILE A 45 6.23 -13.46 2.51
C ILE A 45 6.80 -12.04 2.37
N SER A 46 6.23 -11.21 1.49
CA SER A 46 6.64 -9.79 1.35
C SER A 46 6.39 -9.02 2.64
N HIS A 47 5.22 -9.19 3.21
CA HIS A 47 4.83 -8.57 4.47
C HIS A 47 5.65 -9.11 5.65
N PHE A 48 5.85 -10.42 5.70
CA PHE A 48 6.71 -11.04 6.71
C PHE A 48 8.15 -10.50 6.63
N LEU A 49 8.69 -10.36 5.42
CA LEU A 49 10.03 -9.81 5.20
C LEU A 49 10.15 -8.35 5.64
N GLU A 50 9.10 -7.55 5.42
CA GLU A 50 9.03 -6.17 5.92
C GLU A 50 9.24 -6.14 7.44
N HIS A 51 8.48 -6.91 8.22
CA HIS A 51 8.63 -7.04 9.67
C HIS A 51 10.05 -7.44 10.05
N MET A 52 10.59 -8.44 9.37
CA MET A 52 11.91 -8.98 9.68
C MET A 52 13.07 -8.03 9.39
N CYS A 53 12.90 -7.04 8.52
CA CYS A 53 13.91 -6.02 8.28
C CYS A 53 14.23 -5.18 9.53
N PHE A 54 13.29 -5.08 10.49
CA PHE A 54 13.47 -4.39 11.76
C PHE A 54 13.98 -5.29 12.90
N LYS A 55 14.17 -6.59 12.66
CA LYS A 55 14.53 -7.57 13.72
C LYS A 55 16.04 -7.81 13.88
N GLY A 56 16.84 -6.97 13.27
CA GLY A 56 18.29 -6.96 13.41
C GLY A 56 19.03 -6.95 12.08
N THR A 57 20.14 -6.23 12.08
CA THR A 57 21.07 -6.12 10.96
C THR A 57 22.47 -6.51 11.43
N THR A 58 23.43 -6.53 10.51
CA THR A 58 24.85 -6.75 10.87
C THR A 58 25.42 -5.61 11.72
N LYS A 59 24.95 -4.37 11.55
CA LYS A 59 25.39 -3.22 12.35
C LYS A 59 24.55 -3.06 13.64
N ARG A 60 23.27 -3.42 13.58
CA ARG A 60 22.28 -3.26 14.63
C ARG A 60 21.68 -4.63 14.96
N PRO A 61 22.39 -5.47 15.74
CA PRO A 61 22.03 -6.89 15.86
C PRO A 61 20.76 -7.14 16.68
N LYS A 62 20.33 -6.18 17.49
CA LYS A 62 19.12 -6.31 18.33
C LYS A 62 17.97 -5.52 17.71
N THR A 63 16.75 -6.04 17.78
CA THR A 63 15.52 -5.36 17.35
C THR A 63 15.41 -3.94 17.90
N ILE A 64 15.77 -3.73 19.17
CA ILE A 64 15.68 -2.41 19.82
C ILE A 64 16.70 -1.39 19.31
N ASP A 65 17.78 -1.81 18.67
CA ASP A 65 18.85 -0.90 18.27
C ASP A 65 18.36 0.08 17.18
N VAL A 66 17.59 -0.43 16.21
CA VAL A 66 16.99 0.40 15.14
C VAL A 66 16.04 1.45 15.72
N SER A 67 15.11 1.01 16.58
CA SER A 67 14.12 1.92 17.18
C SER A 67 14.77 2.97 18.07
N LYS A 68 15.74 2.59 18.92
CA LYS A 68 16.46 3.53 19.80
C LYS A 68 17.19 4.62 19.02
N GLU A 69 17.87 4.25 17.92
CA GLU A 69 18.58 5.24 17.10
C GLU A 69 17.61 6.19 16.41
N LEU A 70 16.50 5.68 15.83
CA LEU A 70 15.51 6.51 15.14
C LEU A 70 14.75 7.41 16.13
N ASP A 71 14.38 6.90 17.30
CA ASP A 71 13.70 7.66 18.35
C ASP A 71 14.61 8.79 18.89
N ALA A 72 15.90 8.49 19.12
CA ALA A 72 16.88 9.51 19.56
C ALA A 72 17.06 10.66 18.55
N LEU A 73 16.77 10.43 17.27
CA LEU A 73 16.78 11.44 16.22
C LEU A 73 15.43 12.17 16.06
N GLY A 74 14.44 11.86 16.91
CA GLY A 74 13.08 12.39 16.78
C GLY A 74 12.44 12.05 15.43
N SER A 75 12.69 10.86 14.92
CA SER A 75 12.25 10.46 13.59
C SER A 75 10.81 9.93 13.59
N GLN A 76 10.09 10.27 12.53
CA GLN A 76 8.90 9.51 12.11
C GLN A 76 9.35 8.43 11.14
N TYR A 77 9.14 7.18 11.47
CA TYR A 77 9.56 6.06 10.62
C TYR A 77 8.51 4.96 10.60
N ASN A 78 8.48 4.25 9.50
CA ASN A 78 7.64 3.04 9.33
C ASN A 78 8.09 2.28 8.09
N ALA A 79 7.45 1.12 7.87
CA ALA A 79 7.45 0.44 6.60
C ALA A 79 6.02 0.12 6.17
N PHE A 80 5.84 -0.27 4.93
CA PHE A 80 4.55 -0.67 4.39
C PHE A 80 4.74 -1.65 3.24
N THR A 81 3.89 -2.64 3.18
CA THR A 81 3.80 -3.59 2.07
C THR A 81 2.45 -3.44 1.36
N GLY A 82 2.51 -3.25 0.05
CA GLY A 82 1.35 -3.26 -0.82
C GLY A 82 1.34 -4.50 -1.73
N GLN A 83 0.43 -4.50 -2.68
CA GLN A 83 0.41 -5.57 -3.69
C GLN A 83 1.60 -5.49 -4.66
N GLU A 84 2.10 -4.31 -4.98
CA GLU A 84 3.11 -4.08 -6.02
C GLU A 84 4.45 -3.54 -5.52
N TYR A 85 4.52 -3.11 -4.27
CA TYR A 85 5.74 -2.53 -3.69
C TYR A 85 5.77 -2.64 -2.17
N THR A 86 7.00 -2.64 -1.65
CA THR A 86 7.29 -2.51 -0.21
C THR A 86 8.19 -1.29 -0.01
N GLY A 87 7.93 -0.51 1.02
CA GLY A 87 8.67 0.72 1.31
C GLY A 87 9.14 0.82 2.75
N TYR A 88 10.33 1.39 2.95
CA TYR A 88 10.94 1.66 4.26
C TYR A 88 11.31 3.13 4.30
N TYR A 89 10.85 3.87 5.31
CA TYR A 89 11.12 5.29 5.37
C TYR A 89 11.41 5.81 6.77
N ALA A 90 12.18 6.89 6.81
CA ALA A 90 12.30 7.73 7.99
C ALA A 90 12.29 9.21 7.58
N LYS A 91 11.65 10.04 8.41
CA LYS A 91 11.63 11.49 8.31
C LYS A 91 12.15 12.07 9.62
N SER A 92 13.10 12.99 9.54
CA SER A 92 13.65 13.67 10.71
C SER A 92 14.09 15.10 10.36
N SER A 93 14.66 15.82 11.33
CA SER A 93 15.35 17.10 11.06
C SER A 93 16.44 16.90 10.00
N ALA A 94 16.58 17.86 9.11
CA ALA A 94 17.56 17.81 8.02
C ALA A 94 19.01 17.58 8.47
N LYS A 95 19.38 18.06 9.67
CA LYS A 95 20.70 17.81 10.27
C LYS A 95 21.02 16.33 10.48
N HIS A 96 20.00 15.47 10.56
CA HIS A 96 20.12 14.04 10.78
C HIS A 96 20.03 13.20 9.49
N PHE A 97 20.12 13.84 8.31
CA PHE A 97 20.01 13.14 7.03
C PHE A 97 20.91 11.91 6.91
N VAL A 98 22.19 12.04 7.25
CA VAL A 98 23.16 10.95 7.10
C VAL A 98 22.82 9.79 8.02
N GLN A 99 22.39 10.07 9.25
CA GLN A 99 22.05 9.04 10.22
C GLN A 99 20.78 8.26 9.80
N ILE A 100 19.67 8.95 9.45
CA ILE A 100 18.46 8.25 9.00
C ILE A 100 18.70 7.51 7.69
N PHE A 101 19.53 8.04 6.79
CA PHE A 101 19.89 7.34 5.56
C PHE A 101 20.68 6.07 5.84
N ASP A 102 21.66 6.10 6.76
CA ASP A 102 22.42 4.90 7.16
C ASP A 102 21.49 3.84 7.77
N ILE A 103 20.56 4.23 8.67
CA ILE A 103 19.66 3.28 9.32
C ILE A 103 18.72 2.64 8.30
N ILE A 104 18.05 3.43 7.45
CA ILE A 104 17.10 2.90 6.46
C ILE A 104 17.82 2.05 5.40
N SER A 105 19.02 2.45 5.00
CA SER A 105 19.82 1.63 4.09
C SER A 105 20.25 0.32 4.74
N ASP A 106 20.59 0.33 6.02
CA ASP A 106 21.05 -0.85 6.74
C ASP A 106 19.95 -1.88 6.93
N ILE A 107 18.75 -1.47 7.37
CA ILE A 107 17.61 -2.40 7.50
C ILE A 107 17.21 -3.00 6.15
N TYR A 108 17.29 -2.21 5.07
CA TYR A 108 16.99 -2.67 3.72
C TYR A 108 18.05 -3.67 3.20
N LEU A 109 19.34 -3.38 3.39
CA LEU A 109 20.43 -4.15 2.81
C LEU A 109 20.86 -5.34 3.68
N ASN A 110 21.00 -5.14 4.98
CA ASN A 110 21.78 -5.98 5.89
C ASN A 110 20.96 -6.74 6.93
N GLY A 111 19.64 -6.87 6.72
CA GLY A 111 18.78 -7.67 7.63
C GLY A 111 19.30 -9.11 7.77
N THR A 112 19.48 -9.57 9.01
CA THR A 112 20.07 -10.89 9.32
C THR A 112 19.03 -11.99 9.46
N PHE A 113 17.78 -11.64 9.73
CA PHE A 113 16.64 -12.54 9.92
C PHE A 113 16.94 -13.68 10.91
N PRO A 114 17.22 -13.38 12.19
CA PRO A 114 17.54 -14.43 13.16
C PRO A 114 16.39 -15.43 13.28
N ALA A 115 16.68 -16.74 13.23
CA ALA A 115 15.65 -17.79 13.26
C ALA A 115 14.71 -17.67 14.47
N LYS A 116 15.25 -17.30 15.63
CA LYS A 116 14.46 -17.07 16.85
C LYS A 116 13.45 -15.93 16.68
N GLU A 117 13.83 -14.86 15.99
CA GLU A 117 12.91 -13.73 15.71
C GLU A 117 11.88 -14.10 14.64
N VAL A 118 12.25 -14.91 13.64
CA VAL A 118 11.30 -15.47 12.67
C VAL A 118 10.20 -16.26 13.37
N GLU A 119 10.56 -17.15 14.30
CA GLU A 119 9.55 -17.95 15.04
C GLU A 119 8.62 -17.07 15.90
N LYS A 120 9.14 -16.03 16.53
CA LYS A 120 8.30 -15.09 17.28
C LYS A 120 7.36 -14.31 16.40
N GLU A 121 7.86 -13.85 15.25
CA GLU A 121 7.11 -12.96 14.37
C GLU A 121 5.94 -13.65 13.68
N LYS A 122 5.99 -14.98 13.49
CA LYS A 122 4.83 -15.78 13.04
C LYS A 122 3.60 -15.49 13.89
N GLY A 123 3.74 -15.51 15.21
CA GLY A 123 2.64 -15.21 16.13
C GLY A 123 2.12 -13.78 15.97
N VAL A 124 3.02 -12.81 15.85
CA VAL A 124 2.66 -11.40 15.68
C VAL A 124 1.84 -11.20 14.39
N ILE A 125 2.28 -11.76 13.27
CA ILE A 125 1.59 -11.62 11.98
C ILE A 125 0.25 -12.37 11.98
N VAL A 126 0.18 -13.54 12.62
CA VAL A 126 -1.10 -14.26 12.78
C VAL A 126 -2.11 -13.42 13.57
N GLU A 127 -1.68 -12.76 14.65
CA GLU A 127 -2.55 -11.86 15.43
C GLU A 127 -2.94 -10.61 14.64
N GLU A 128 -2.06 -10.09 13.80
CA GLU A 128 -2.40 -8.99 12.89
C GLU A 128 -3.46 -9.40 11.85
N ILE A 129 -3.36 -10.61 11.28
CA ILE A 129 -4.39 -11.17 10.40
C ILE A 129 -5.72 -11.31 11.17
N ASN A 130 -5.69 -11.83 12.41
CA ASN A 130 -6.87 -11.91 13.27
C ASN A 130 -7.51 -10.52 13.48
N MET A 131 -6.69 -9.52 13.79
CA MET A 131 -7.15 -8.15 13.99
C MET A 131 -7.84 -7.59 12.73
N TYR A 132 -7.29 -7.81 11.53
CA TYR A 132 -7.94 -7.38 10.28
C TYR A 132 -9.24 -8.11 10.01
N GLU A 133 -9.29 -9.42 10.25
CA GLU A 133 -10.54 -10.20 10.17
C GLU A 133 -11.59 -9.74 11.20
N ASP A 134 -11.16 -9.22 12.35
CA ASP A 134 -12.02 -8.71 13.41
C ASP A 134 -12.54 -7.28 13.16
N LEU A 135 -11.95 -6.54 12.25
CA LEU A 135 -12.36 -5.20 11.84
C LEU A 135 -13.20 -5.27 10.56
N PRO A 136 -14.55 -5.28 10.62
CA PRO A 136 -15.39 -5.54 9.45
C PRO A 136 -15.18 -4.57 8.30
N HIS A 137 -14.91 -3.28 8.60
CA HIS A 137 -14.64 -2.26 7.59
C HIS A 137 -13.30 -2.48 6.83
N ARG A 138 -12.34 -3.19 7.46
CA ARG A 138 -11.09 -3.62 6.82
C ARG A 138 -11.27 -4.93 6.06
N HIS A 139 -11.90 -5.89 6.72
CA HIS A 139 -12.08 -7.22 6.15
C HIS A 139 -12.92 -7.20 4.86
N VAL A 140 -13.93 -6.33 4.76
CA VAL A 140 -14.72 -6.20 3.52
C VAL A 140 -13.88 -5.74 2.33
N GLN A 141 -12.78 -4.98 2.56
CA GLN A 141 -11.85 -4.58 1.51
C GLN A 141 -11.00 -5.75 0.99
N GLU A 142 -10.67 -6.72 1.83
CA GLU A 142 -10.01 -7.96 1.39
C GLU A 142 -10.99 -8.86 0.63
N LEU A 143 -12.23 -8.94 1.10
CA LEU A 143 -13.27 -9.73 0.45
C LEU A 143 -13.59 -9.23 -0.95
N ILE A 144 -13.62 -7.91 -1.18
CA ILE A 144 -13.87 -7.37 -2.52
C ILE A 144 -12.73 -7.68 -3.49
N MET A 145 -11.47 -7.66 -3.04
CA MET A 145 -10.33 -8.05 -3.88
C MET A 145 -10.44 -9.52 -4.31
N LYS A 146 -10.79 -10.40 -3.37
CA LYS A 146 -11.05 -11.81 -3.65
C LYS A 146 -12.20 -12.00 -4.63
N LEU A 147 -13.27 -11.21 -4.50
CA LEU A 147 -14.43 -11.28 -5.39
C LEU A 147 -14.08 -10.79 -6.81
N LEU A 148 -13.35 -9.67 -6.92
CA LEU A 148 -12.97 -9.08 -8.20
C LEU A 148 -11.96 -9.93 -8.98
N TYR A 149 -10.98 -10.52 -8.31
CA TYR A 149 -9.82 -11.13 -8.97
C TYR A 149 -9.69 -12.65 -8.73
N GLY A 150 -10.40 -13.21 -7.74
CA GLY A 150 -10.39 -14.66 -7.48
C GLY A 150 -9.05 -15.17 -6.95
N ASP A 151 -8.74 -16.45 -7.22
CA ASP A 151 -7.53 -17.11 -6.72
C ASP A 151 -6.31 -16.80 -7.63
N GLN A 152 -5.88 -15.58 -7.59
CA GLN A 152 -4.65 -15.08 -8.23
C GLN A 152 -4.02 -13.99 -7.37
N PRO A 153 -2.75 -13.62 -7.60
CA PRO A 153 -2.03 -12.67 -6.74
C PRO A 153 -2.75 -11.32 -6.49
N ALA A 154 -3.52 -10.82 -7.45
CA ALA A 154 -4.31 -9.60 -7.29
C ALA A 154 -5.51 -9.76 -6.34
N GLY A 155 -5.98 -10.99 -6.11
CA GLY A 155 -7.09 -11.30 -5.23
C GLY A 155 -6.67 -11.82 -3.84
N TRP A 156 -5.36 -12.03 -3.61
CA TRP A 156 -4.85 -12.51 -2.32
C TRP A 156 -4.64 -11.38 -1.34
N GLY A 157 -4.76 -11.68 -0.05
CA GLY A 157 -4.43 -10.75 1.03
C GLY A 157 -2.93 -10.45 1.09
N ILE A 158 -2.58 -9.22 1.42
CA ILE A 158 -1.17 -8.78 1.53
C ILE A 158 -0.47 -9.48 2.69
N ALA A 159 -1.15 -9.64 3.83
CA ALA A 159 -0.61 -10.33 5.00
C ALA A 159 -0.50 -11.86 4.79
N GLY A 160 -1.09 -12.39 3.72
CA GLY A 160 -1.09 -13.79 3.39
C GLY A 160 -2.11 -14.62 4.18
N GLU A 161 -1.97 -15.94 4.06
CA GLU A 161 -2.80 -16.90 4.80
C GLU A 161 -2.05 -17.41 6.05
N LYS A 162 -2.74 -17.53 7.19
CA LYS A 162 -2.17 -18.05 8.46
C LYS A 162 -1.44 -19.38 8.27
N THR A 163 -1.98 -20.25 7.39
CA THR A 163 -1.41 -21.56 7.04
C THR A 163 -0.05 -21.47 6.33
N ASN A 164 0.24 -20.37 5.64
CA ASN A 164 1.53 -20.10 5.04
C ASN A 164 2.49 -19.49 6.08
N ILE A 165 2.02 -18.49 6.83
CA ILE A 165 2.83 -17.74 7.80
C ILE A 165 3.52 -18.69 8.79
N VAL A 166 2.79 -19.66 9.32
CA VAL A 166 3.34 -20.63 10.33
C VAL A 166 4.42 -21.57 9.74
N LYS A 167 4.48 -21.70 8.41
CA LYS A 167 5.43 -22.60 7.73
C LYS A 167 6.72 -21.90 7.31
N PHE A 168 6.73 -20.57 7.22
CA PHE A 168 7.92 -19.85 6.77
C PHE A 168 9.09 -20.07 7.69
N ASN A 169 10.26 -20.15 7.09
CA ASN A 169 11.53 -20.22 7.81
C ASN A 169 12.49 -19.13 7.31
N ARG A 170 13.63 -19.02 7.96
CA ARG A 170 14.65 -18.03 7.61
C ARG A 170 15.08 -18.11 6.15
N ASP A 171 15.25 -19.31 5.63
CA ASP A 171 15.79 -19.52 4.28
C ASP A 171 14.80 -19.07 3.19
N ASP A 172 13.49 -19.21 3.44
CA ASP A 172 12.44 -18.66 2.56
C ASP A 172 12.56 -17.13 2.45
N LEU A 173 12.77 -16.44 3.57
CA LEU A 173 12.93 -14.99 3.61
C LEU A 173 14.21 -14.52 2.93
N VAL A 174 15.33 -15.20 3.18
CA VAL A 174 16.62 -14.91 2.56
C VAL A 174 16.53 -15.11 1.04
N LYS A 175 15.92 -16.20 0.61
CA LYS A 175 15.70 -16.51 -0.80
C LYS A 175 14.84 -15.43 -1.45
N TYR A 176 13.66 -15.12 -0.88
CA TYR A 176 12.75 -14.12 -1.43
C TYR A 176 13.44 -12.74 -1.53
N LYS A 177 14.16 -12.34 -0.48
CA LYS A 177 14.93 -11.09 -0.51
C LYS A 177 15.95 -11.06 -1.63
N SER A 178 16.73 -12.13 -1.80
CA SER A 178 17.77 -12.20 -2.83
C SER A 178 17.21 -12.16 -4.25
N GLU A 179 16.01 -12.65 -4.47
CA GLU A 179 15.32 -12.70 -5.77
C GLU A 179 14.61 -11.39 -6.12
N HIS A 180 14.16 -10.61 -5.13
CA HIS A 180 13.30 -9.44 -5.34
C HIS A 180 13.95 -8.10 -4.97
N TYR A 181 14.84 -8.04 -3.96
CA TYR A 181 15.45 -6.80 -3.48
C TYR A 181 16.69 -6.42 -4.30
N LEU A 182 16.46 -6.26 -5.59
CA LEU A 182 17.50 -5.99 -6.59
C LEU A 182 17.59 -4.49 -6.89
N PRO A 183 18.77 -3.98 -7.29
CA PRO A 183 18.94 -2.55 -7.65
C PRO A 183 17.95 -2.09 -8.71
N GLU A 184 17.69 -2.90 -9.73
CA GLU A 184 16.77 -2.58 -10.84
C GLU A 184 15.30 -2.52 -10.38
N ALA A 185 14.94 -3.24 -9.32
CA ALA A 185 13.62 -3.19 -8.69
C ALA A 185 13.49 -2.06 -7.67
N THR A 186 14.59 -1.37 -7.31
CA THR A 186 14.65 -0.42 -6.20
C THR A 186 14.65 1.02 -6.67
N VAL A 187 13.97 1.87 -5.91
CA VAL A 187 14.01 3.33 -6.05
C VAL A 187 14.32 3.93 -4.68
N ILE A 188 15.34 4.78 -4.61
CA ILE A 188 15.60 5.60 -3.43
C ILE A 188 15.03 6.99 -3.68
N ILE A 189 14.23 7.49 -2.75
CA ILE A 189 13.61 8.82 -2.80
C ILE A 189 14.11 9.60 -1.58
N ILE A 190 14.69 10.77 -1.83
CA ILE A 190 15.17 11.69 -0.79
C ILE A 190 14.50 13.03 -1.03
N ALA A 191 13.64 13.47 -0.11
CA ALA A 191 12.90 14.70 -0.24
C ALA A 191 13.01 15.57 1.02
N GLY A 192 13.27 16.85 0.86
CA GLY A 192 13.42 17.80 1.96
C GLY A 192 14.66 18.68 1.86
N HIS A 193 15.11 19.21 2.99
CA HIS A 193 16.29 20.06 3.06
C HIS A 193 17.57 19.22 2.97
N VAL A 194 18.01 18.95 1.75
CA VAL A 194 19.18 18.13 1.46
C VAL A 194 19.94 18.68 0.25
N ASN A 195 21.27 18.57 0.30
CA ASN A 195 22.11 18.86 -0.84
C ASN A 195 22.17 17.64 -1.77
N GLU A 196 21.95 17.83 -3.07
CA GLU A 196 21.93 16.75 -4.06
C GLU A 196 23.26 15.97 -4.13
N LYS A 197 24.41 16.67 -4.03
CA LYS A 197 25.73 16.02 -4.09
C LYS A 197 25.95 15.13 -2.88
N ASP A 198 25.56 15.60 -1.69
CA ASP A 198 25.68 14.83 -0.44
C ASP A 198 24.74 13.62 -0.47
N ALA A 199 23.48 13.81 -0.88
CA ALA A 199 22.54 12.71 -1.05
C ALA A 199 23.09 11.63 -2.00
N MET A 200 23.61 12.04 -3.16
CA MET A 200 24.19 11.10 -4.12
C MET A 200 25.46 10.41 -3.61
N ARG A 201 26.26 11.08 -2.78
CA ARG A 201 27.43 10.48 -2.13
C ARG A 201 27.02 9.33 -1.21
N GLU A 202 26.06 9.57 -0.32
CA GLU A 202 25.57 8.54 0.61
C GLU A 202 24.90 7.37 -0.14
N VAL A 203 24.07 7.65 -1.16
CA VAL A 203 23.47 6.61 -2.00
C VAL A 203 24.54 5.75 -2.68
N LYS A 204 25.56 6.35 -3.30
CA LYS A 204 26.64 5.59 -3.93
C LYS A 204 27.42 4.76 -2.94
N LYS A 205 27.72 5.32 -1.75
CA LYS A 205 28.43 4.61 -0.69
C LYS A 205 27.70 3.33 -0.27
N ALA A 206 26.37 3.38 -0.07
CA ALA A 206 25.59 2.27 0.42
C ALA A 206 25.18 1.26 -0.68
N PHE A 207 24.83 1.74 -1.87
CA PHE A 207 24.12 0.93 -2.88
C PHE A 207 24.91 0.64 -4.17
N ALA A 208 26.07 1.25 -4.42
CA ALA A 208 26.76 1.09 -5.71
C ALA A 208 27.28 -0.32 -5.96
N ASN A 209 27.63 -1.04 -4.90
CA ASN A 209 28.26 -2.36 -5.00
C ASN A 209 27.25 -3.53 -4.90
N ILE A 210 25.95 -3.25 -4.84
CA ILE A 210 24.94 -4.30 -4.87
C ILE A 210 24.97 -4.95 -6.25
N PRO A 211 25.09 -6.31 -6.33
CA PRO A 211 25.15 -7.00 -7.61
C PRO A 211 23.86 -6.81 -8.40
N ARG A 212 24.00 -6.72 -9.71
CA ARG A 212 22.86 -6.75 -10.62
C ARG A 212 22.18 -8.12 -10.56
N GLY A 213 20.89 -8.14 -10.78
CA GLY A 213 20.12 -9.36 -10.90
C GLY A 213 19.00 -9.18 -11.90
N LYS A 214 18.50 -10.26 -12.44
CA LYS A 214 17.33 -10.21 -13.32
C LYS A 214 16.09 -10.02 -12.47
N LYS A 215 15.42 -8.89 -12.65
CA LYS A 215 14.16 -8.57 -11.98
C LYS A 215 13.11 -9.66 -12.22
N SER A 216 12.50 -10.16 -11.16
CA SER A 216 11.35 -11.06 -11.24
C SER A 216 10.14 -10.31 -11.80
N GLY A 217 9.39 -10.97 -12.67
CA GLY A 217 8.10 -10.47 -13.13
C GLY A 217 6.98 -10.83 -12.16
N LYS A 218 5.82 -10.24 -12.35
CA LYS A 218 4.58 -10.64 -11.70
C LYS A 218 3.62 -11.26 -12.72
N ALA A 219 2.73 -12.14 -12.26
CA ALA A 219 1.68 -12.69 -13.10
C ALA A 219 0.75 -11.56 -13.60
N LYS A 220 0.37 -11.62 -14.86
CA LYS A 220 -0.66 -10.70 -15.40
C LYS A 220 -2.00 -11.05 -14.79
N VAL A 221 -2.75 -10.02 -14.41
CA VAL A 221 -4.11 -10.18 -13.90
C VAL A 221 -5.02 -10.70 -15.00
N GLN A 222 -5.80 -11.71 -14.66
CA GLN A 222 -6.83 -12.29 -15.54
C GLN A 222 -8.21 -11.89 -15.03
N GLU A 223 -8.97 -11.23 -15.87
CA GLU A 223 -10.35 -10.82 -15.58
C GLU A 223 -11.30 -11.74 -16.33
N LYS A 224 -12.06 -12.55 -15.59
CA LYS A 224 -12.95 -13.58 -16.17
C LYS A 224 -14.42 -13.40 -15.79
N GLN A 225 -14.75 -12.46 -14.92
CA GLN A 225 -16.12 -12.25 -14.47
C GLN A 225 -17.00 -11.74 -15.63
N SER A 226 -18.10 -12.41 -15.90
CA SER A 226 -19.05 -12.09 -16.96
C SER A 226 -20.41 -11.59 -16.47
N LYS A 227 -20.67 -11.71 -15.16
CA LYS A 227 -21.91 -11.30 -14.51
C LYS A 227 -21.64 -10.67 -13.15
N PRO A 228 -22.58 -9.90 -12.59
CA PRO A 228 -22.47 -9.44 -11.21
C PRO A 228 -22.36 -10.61 -10.24
N GLU A 229 -21.52 -10.47 -9.25
CA GLU A 229 -21.32 -11.47 -8.19
C GLU A 229 -21.42 -10.78 -6.83
N ALA A 230 -21.82 -11.54 -5.81
CA ALA A 230 -21.89 -11.07 -4.44
C ALA A 230 -21.22 -12.08 -3.51
N LEU A 231 -20.51 -11.56 -2.50
CA LEU A 231 -19.94 -12.34 -1.42
C LEU A 231 -20.46 -11.77 -0.11
N VAL A 232 -21.06 -12.62 0.72
CA VAL A 232 -21.59 -12.22 2.02
C VAL A 232 -20.88 -13.02 3.10
N LYS A 233 -20.29 -12.31 4.08
CA LYS A 233 -19.75 -12.91 5.30
C LYS A 233 -20.53 -12.41 6.49
N PHE A 234 -21.19 -13.32 7.18
CA PHE A 234 -21.91 -12.98 8.40
C PHE A 234 -20.92 -12.77 9.57
N LYS A 235 -21.10 -11.66 10.27
CA LYS A 235 -20.48 -11.37 11.56
C LYS A 235 -21.49 -10.62 12.42
N LYS A 236 -21.62 -10.97 13.70
CA LYS A 236 -22.51 -10.25 14.62
C LYS A 236 -21.91 -8.89 14.95
N THR A 237 -22.43 -7.84 14.33
CA THR A 237 -21.97 -6.45 14.48
C THR A 237 -23.19 -5.51 14.45
N ASP A 238 -23.01 -4.29 14.95
CA ASP A 238 -24.07 -3.26 14.94
C ASP A 238 -24.26 -2.63 13.56
N GLN A 239 -23.32 -2.84 12.64
CA GLN A 239 -23.33 -2.28 11.30
C GLN A 239 -23.01 -3.34 10.25
N THR A 240 -23.61 -3.19 9.08
CA THR A 240 -23.17 -3.89 7.88
C THR A 240 -22.15 -3.01 7.12
N HIS A 241 -21.01 -3.58 6.81
CA HIS A 241 -20.03 -2.95 5.94
C HIS A 241 -20.14 -3.55 4.54
N LEU A 242 -20.31 -2.68 3.54
CA LEU A 242 -20.48 -3.09 2.16
C LEU A 242 -19.48 -2.41 1.25
N VAL A 243 -19.12 -3.09 0.18
CA VAL A 243 -18.36 -2.53 -0.95
C VAL A 243 -19.06 -2.96 -2.23
N LEU A 244 -19.40 -1.97 -3.06
CA LEU A 244 -19.81 -2.17 -4.45
C LEU A 244 -18.63 -1.76 -5.33
N ALA A 245 -18.17 -2.63 -6.20
CA ALA A 245 -17.02 -2.34 -7.03
C ALA A 245 -17.21 -2.80 -8.47
N VAL A 246 -16.53 -2.11 -9.37
CA VAL A 246 -16.41 -2.46 -10.79
C VAL A 246 -14.96 -2.37 -11.22
N ARG A 247 -14.51 -3.26 -12.11
CA ARG A 247 -13.17 -3.18 -12.70
C ARG A 247 -13.05 -1.95 -13.57
N THR A 248 -11.88 -1.34 -13.54
CA THR A 248 -11.56 -0.15 -14.30
C THR A 248 -10.22 -0.30 -15.03
N TYR A 249 -9.47 0.77 -15.15
CA TYR A 249 -8.30 0.83 -16.01
C TYR A 249 -6.99 0.75 -15.21
N ALA A 250 -5.98 0.16 -15.82
CA ALA A 250 -4.61 0.18 -15.30
C ALA A 250 -4.08 1.62 -15.13
N LEU A 251 -3.08 1.79 -14.24
CA LEU A 251 -2.53 3.07 -13.78
C LEU A 251 -2.20 4.07 -14.91
N LYS A 252 -1.68 3.58 -16.04
CA LYS A 252 -1.26 4.46 -17.15
C LYS A 252 -2.43 4.99 -17.99
N SER A 253 -3.65 4.57 -17.74
CA SER A 253 -4.82 5.04 -18.53
C SER A 253 -5.14 6.49 -18.20
N LYS A 254 -5.32 7.29 -19.24
CA LYS A 254 -5.78 8.69 -19.11
C LYS A 254 -7.18 8.81 -18.50
N LYS A 255 -7.97 7.73 -18.53
CA LYS A 255 -9.32 7.69 -17.95
C LYS A 255 -9.33 7.72 -16.43
N ASN A 256 -8.20 7.39 -15.77
CA ASN A 256 -8.10 7.43 -14.32
C ASN A 256 -8.34 8.82 -13.72
N ALA A 257 -7.95 9.89 -14.42
CA ALA A 257 -8.27 11.25 -13.98
C ALA A 257 -9.78 11.50 -13.88
N ALA A 258 -10.55 11.04 -14.87
CA ALA A 258 -12.00 11.15 -14.84
C ALA A 258 -12.62 10.28 -13.72
N LEU A 259 -12.07 9.08 -13.47
CA LEU A 259 -12.53 8.22 -12.38
C LEU A 259 -12.19 8.80 -11.00
N SER A 260 -11.08 9.52 -10.85
CA SER A 260 -10.74 10.22 -9.61
C SER A 260 -11.75 11.35 -9.32
N VAL A 261 -12.10 12.14 -10.35
CA VAL A 261 -13.14 13.18 -10.23
C VAL A 261 -14.51 12.55 -9.93
N LEU A 262 -14.87 11.43 -10.57
CA LEU A 262 -16.08 10.67 -10.26
C LEU A 262 -16.12 10.22 -8.79
N GLY A 263 -15.00 9.73 -8.27
CA GLY A 263 -14.85 9.36 -6.86
C GLY A 263 -15.10 10.55 -5.93
N ALA A 264 -14.53 11.72 -6.25
CA ALA A 264 -14.73 12.94 -5.49
C ALA A 264 -16.20 13.40 -5.48
N ILE A 265 -16.89 13.35 -6.63
CA ILE A 265 -18.32 13.69 -6.74
C ILE A 265 -19.18 12.74 -5.91
N LEU A 266 -18.94 11.43 -6.02
CA LEU A 266 -19.76 10.42 -5.35
C LEU A 266 -19.49 10.31 -3.86
N GLY A 267 -18.21 10.34 -3.42
CA GLY A 267 -17.87 10.02 -2.02
C GLY A 267 -16.60 10.71 -1.48
N GLY A 268 -16.14 11.81 -2.09
CA GLY A 268 -14.90 12.49 -1.73
C GLY A 268 -14.99 13.46 -0.53
N GLY A 269 -16.11 13.51 0.18
CA GLY A 269 -16.27 14.39 1.35
C GLY A 269 -17.73 14.55 1.78
N MET A 270 -17.96 15.33 2.84
CA MET A 270 -19.31 15.52 3.40
C MET A 270 -20.32 16.16 2.43
N SER A 271 -19.87 16.90 1.45
CA SER A 271 -20.74 17.51 0.42
C SER A 271 -20.83 16.65 -0.87
N SER A 272 -20.34 15.42 -0.87
CA SER A 272 -20.48 14.48 -1.97
C SER A 272 -21.89 13.88 -2.03
N ARG A 273 -22.32 13.46 -3.21
CA ARG A 273 -23.68 13.00 -3.44
C ARG A 273 -24.11 11.87 -2.51
N LEU A 274 -23.29 10.84 -2.38
CA LEU A 274 -23.61 9.69 -1.54
C LEU A 274 -23.58 10.03 -0.05
N PHE A 275 -22.70 10.93 0.38
CA PHE A 275 -22.70 11.39 1.78
C PHE A 275 -23.99 12.13 2.09
N GLN A 276 -24.41 13.09 1.25
CA GLN A 276 -25.67 13.82 1.42
C GLN A 276 -26.85 12.85 1.39
N ARG A 277 -26.90 11.94 0.42
CA ARG A 277 -28.00 10.99 0.25
C ARG A 277 -28.11 10.01 1.43
N LEU A 278 -27.01 9.32 1.77
CA LEU A 278 -27.05 8.23 2.75
C LEU A 278 -27.01 8.73 4.20
N ARG A 279 -26.27 9.78 4.47
CA ARG A 279 -26.10 10.27 5.84
C ARG A 279 -27.08 11.38 6.20
N GLU A 280 -27.19 12.42 5.38
CA GLU A 280 -28.02 13.60 5.72
C GLU A 280 -29.52 13.35 5.45
N GLU A 281 -29.86 12.81 4.27
CA GLU A 281 -31.28 12.60 3.91
C GLU A 281 -31.85 11.33 4.50
N MET A 282 -31.13 10.20 4.38
CA MET A 282 -31.66 8.88 4.80
C MET A 282 -31.30 8.54 6.25
N GLY A 283 -30.25 9.15 6.84
CA GLY A 283 -29.80 8.88 8.19
C GLY A 283 -29.30 7.46 8.44
N VAL A 284 -28.76 6.78 7.40
CA VAL A 284 -28.38 5.36 7.46
C VAL A 284 -26.89 5.10 7.40
N GLY A 285 -26.10 6.08 6.95
CA GLY A 285 -24.68 5.92 6.72
C GLY A 285 -23.84 6.46 7.88
N TYR A 286 -22.92 5.65 8.40
CA TYR A 286 -21.87 6.11 9.33
C TYR A 286 -20.67 6.67 8.57
N TYR A 287 -20.31 6.01 7.49
CA TYR A 287 -19.35 6.52 6.51
C TYR A 287 -19.77 6.06 5.11
N VAL A 288 -19.37 6.84 4.13
CA VAL A 288 -19.43 6.49 2.72
C VAL A 288 -18.23 7.06 2.01
N ARG A 289 -17.63 6.29 1.12
CA ARG A 289 -16.48 6.69 0.31
C ARG A 289 -16.65 6.14 -1.09
N ALA A 290 -16.14 6.87 -2.07
CA ALA A 290 -16.00 6.38 -3.44
C ALA A 290 -14.60 6.70 -3.93
N MET A 291 -13.93 5.73 -4.51
CA MET A 291 -12.57 5.91 -4.98
C MET A 291 -12.24 5.01 -6.18
N ASN A 292 -11.29 5.47 -6.99
CA ASN A 292 -10.66 4.66 -8.02
C ASN A 292 -9.30 4.21 -7.53
N ASP A 293 -9.07 2.90 -7.52
CA ASP A 293 -7.76 2.30 -7.27
C ASP A 293 -7.19 1.76 -8.59
N ALA A 294 -5.97 2.15 -8.91
CA ALA A 294 -5.33 1.80 -10.17
C ALA A 294 -3.94 1.23 -9.92
N SER A 295 -3.81 -0.06 -10.12
CA SER A 295 -2.55 -0.80 -10.15
C SER A 295 -1.87 -0.74 -11.53
N ILE A 296 -0.62 -1.21 -11.63
CA ILE A 296 0.16 -1.13 -12.89
C ILE A 296 -0.56 -1.79 -14.07
N ASP A 297 -1.29 -2.87 -13.86
CA ASP A 297 -1.90 -3.72 -14.90
C ASP A 297 -3.41 -3.92 -14.78
N HIS A 298 -4.06 -3.39 -13.74
CA HIS A 298 -5.51 -3.45 -13.54
C HIS A 298 -5.99 -2.26 -12.69
N GLY A 299 -7.28 -2.17 -12.45
CA GLY A 299 -7.87 -1.19 -11.55
C GLY A 299 -9.31 -1.53 -11.21
N PHE A 300 -9.84 -0.89 -10.19
CA PHE A 300 -11.24 -0.95 -9.83
C PHE A 300 -11.71 0.39 -9.27
N PHE A 301 -13.00 0.64 -9.42
CA PHE A 301 -13.69 1.74 -8.76
C PHE A 301 -14.61 1.13 -7.71
N GLU A 302 -14.56 1.66 -6.50
CA GLU A 302 -15.35 1.17 -5.40
C GLU A 302 -16.17 2.27 -4.73
N ILE A 303 -17.31 1.86 -4.18
CA ILE A 303 -18.10 2.61 -3.22
C ILE A 303 -18.21 1.75 -1.98
N SER A 304 -17.70 2.25 -0.86
CA SER A 304 -17.73 1.57 0.44
C SER A 304 -18.57 2.35 1.45
N ALA A 305 -19.34 1.64 2.26
CA ALA A 305 -20.18 2.26 3.29
C ALA A 305 -20.36 1.35 4.52
N GLY A 306 -20.50 1.99 5.69
CA GLY A 306 -20.96 1.36 6.92
C GLY A 306 -22.38 1.83 7.24
N VAL A 307 -23.34 0.89 7.36
CA VAL A 307 -24.77 1.21 7.38
C VAL A 307 -25.54 0.38 8.39
N ASP A 308 -26.73 0.81 8.70
CA ASP A 308 -27.70 0.05 9.52
C ASP A 308 -27.98 -1.32 8.88
N ASN A 309 -27.88 -2.40 9.68
CA ASN A 309 -28.10 -3.77 9.25
C ASN A 309 -29.44 -4.00 8.56
N LYS A 310 -30.50 -3.29 8.99
CA LYS A 310 -31.86 -3.48 8.49
C LYS A 310 -32.11 -2.76 7.16
N ARG A 311 -31.24 -1.80 6.80
CA ARG A 311 -31.47 -0.89 5.66
C ARG A 311 -30.50 -1.10 4.50
N ILE A 312 -29.76 -2.20 4.48
CA ILE A 312 -28.74 -2.50 3.46
C ILE A 312 -29.29 -2.45 2.04
N ASN A 313 -30.50 -2.98 1.79
CA ASN A 313 -31.10 -2.99 0.46
C ASN A 313 -31.44 -1.58 -0.03
N GLU A 314 -31.96 -0.71 0.85
CA GLU A 314 -32.23 0.69 0.53
C GLU A 314 -30.95 1.42 0.13
N VAL A 315 -29.86 1.17 0.86
CA VAL A 315 -28.55 1.76 0.59
C VAL A 315 -28.01 1.31 -0.77
N ILE A 316 -28.06 0.02 -1.07
CA ILE A 316 -27.62 -0.50 -2.39
C ILE A 316 -28.41 0.17 -3.52
N GLN A 317 -29.73 0.28 -3.37
CA GLN A 317 -30.57 0.94 -4.37
C GLN A 317 -30.24 2.44 -4.52
N ALA A 318 -30.02 3.14 -3.41
CA ALA A 318 -29.64 4.54 -3.44
C ALA A 318 -28.29 4.76 -4.15
N VAL A 319 -27.29 3.93 -3.86
CA VAL A 319 -25.98 3.99 -4.54
C VAL A 319 -26.13 3.75 -6.04
N ILE A 320 -26.92 2.74 -6.44
CA ILE A 320 -27.16 2.45 -7.87
C ILE A 320 -27.92 3.59 -8.54
N ALA A 321 -28.87 4.21 -7.85
CA ALA A 321 -29.64 5.33 -8.36
C ALA A 321 -28.74 6.55 -8.64
N GLU A 322 -27.83 6.91 -7.70
CA GLU A 322 -26.87 8.00 -7.90
C GLU A 322 -25.91 7.72 -9.08
N CYS A 323 -25.43 6.49 -9.20
CA CYS A 323 -24.60 6.10 -10.34
C CYS A 323 -25.37 6.20 -11.67
N ASN A 324 -26.65 5.85 -11.70
CA ASN A 324 -27.49 5.96 -12.89
C ASN A 324 -27.82 7.41 -13.22
N ALA A 325 -28.04 8.26 -12.23
CA ALA A 325 -28.25 9.70 -12.43
C ALA A 325 -27.07 10.35 -13.19
N LEU A 326 -25.84 9.97 -12.84
CA LEU A 326 -24.63 10.43 -13.52
C LEU A 326 -24.48 9.95 -14.98
N LYS A 327 -25.20 8.89 -15.37
CA LYS A 327 -25.24 8.44 -16.78
C LYS A 327 -26.22 9.24 -17.62
N ILE A 328 -27.25 9.82 -16.99
CA ILE A 328 -28.37 10.47 -17.68
C ILE A 328 -28.19 11.97 -17.71
N SER A 329 -27.64 12.55 -16.62
CA SER A 329 -27.51 14.00 -16.46
C SER A 329 -26.04 14.42 -16.37
N LEU A 330 -25.72 15.56 -16.96
CA LEU A 330 -24.39 16.17 -16.79
C LEU A 330 -24.25 16.68 -15.35
N VAL A 331 -23.01 16.59 -14.86
CA VAL A 331 -22.62 17.17 -13.57
C VAL A 331 -22.64 18.70 -13.70
N GLU A 332 -23.19 19.39 -12.72
CA GLU A 332 -23.20 20.85 -12.67
C GLU A 332 -21.77 21.41 -12.65
N LYS A 333 -21.59 22.58 -13.28
CA LYS A 333 -20.26 23.20 -13.42
C LYS A 333 -19.59 23.44 -12.04
N ALA A 334 -20.33 23.94 -11.07
CA ALA A 334 -19.82 24.24 -9.74
C ALA A 334 -19.38 22.95 -9.00
N GLU A 335 -20.17 21.87 -9.10
CA GLU A 335 -19.83 20.55 -8.54
C GLU A 335 -18.58 19.94 -9.22
N MET A 336 -18.48 20.09 -10.54
CA MET A 336 -17.34 19.61 -11.32
C MET A 336 -16.03 20.34 -10.93
N GLU A 337 -16.07 21.68 -10.80
CA GLU A 337 -14.89 22.45 -10.41
C GLU A 337 -14.46 22.09 -8.98
N LYS A 338 -15.41 22.04 -8.03
CA LYS A 338 -15.10 21.60 -6.65
C LYS A 338 -14.46 20.21 -6.57
N ALA A 339 -14.87 19.28 -7.44
CA ALA A 339 -14.33 17.91 -7.45
C ALA A 339 -12.94 17.80 -8.11
N LYS A 340 -12.51 18.81 -8.86
CA LYS A 340 -11.17 18.88 -9.48
C LYS A 340 -10.12 19.51 -8.56
N ASP A 341 -10.52 20.42 -7.66
CA ASP A 341 -9.67 21.10 -6.68
C ASP A 341 -9.37 20.19 -5.46
#